data_2b8eaa9456a72c6ba07af500cfcc516d
#
_entry.id   2b8eaa9456a72c6ba07af500cfcc516d
#
_cell.length_a   1.000
_cell.length_b   1.000
_cell.length_c   1.000
_cell.angle_alpha   90.00
_cell.angle_beta   90.00
_cell.angle_gamma   90.00
#
_symmetry.space_group_name_H-M   'P 1'
#
loop_
_entity.id
_entity.type
_entity.pdbx_description
1 polymer ?
#
loop_
_entity_poly.entity_id
_entity_poly.type
_entity_poly.pdbx_seq_one_letter_code
_entity_poly.pdbx_strand_id
1 'polypeptide(L)'
;MDKTAGILFAISSLPSKYGIGCFSKEAYKFVDWLVEAGQTYWQILPLGPTGYGDSPYQSFSTFAGNPYFIDLETLISEGLLTKEECDSVDFGADEQFVDYEKQYNGRYVLLRKACERSSHKNSTEYKAFLEKNEAWVYDYCLYMAVKNHFGGMTWTEWPEAIHSRTEEGLREYKEKLADEIDFQLFIQFQFFKQWYKLRAYANKKGIKIIGDIPIYVSLDSADAWSHPELFQLDEQCTPKAVAGCPPDGFSADGQLWGNPLYDWDYHKKTEYAWWIERLSFCFQLYDVVRIDHFRGFDEYYSIPYGDKTVVNGSWKKGPGMDLFHTIEKKIGRKSVIAEDLGYITDTVRKLVADSGFMGTKVLEFAFDTRDTGSAREYLPHNYIENCVAYTGTHDNETLVGWWQEIDDEGRKKARDYLCDYYTPEDKIYIPLIGAIMRSNAKICIVPIQDYLGLDNKSRMNTPSSVGSNWRWRVDSKELSKTLAEEIKEITVRYERCN
;
A
#
# COMPACT_ATOMS: atom_id res chain seq x y z
N MET A 1 8.50 -26.82 3.55
CA MET A 1 8.95 -25.39 3.52
C MET A 1 8.70 -24.78 4.88
N ASP A 2 9.55 -23.87 5.33
CA ASP A 2 9.40 -23.28 6.65
C ASP A 2 8.17 -22.35 6.64
N LYS A 3 7.26 -22.59 7.57
CA LYS A 3 6.13 -21.70 7.84
C LYS A 3 6.63 -20.48 8.57
N THR A 4 6.12 -19.30 8.24
CA THR A 4 6.59 -18.04 8.81
C THR A 4 5.45 -17.14 9.24
N ALA A 5 5.77 -16.11 10.02
CA ALA A 5 4.81 -15.11 10.46
C ALA A 5 5.35 -13.69 10.23
N GLY A 6 4.45 -12.72 10.20
CA GLY A 6 4.76 -11.31 10.08
C GLY A 6 3.63 -10.42 10.60
N ILE A 7 3.91 -9.13 10.61
CA ILE A 7 2.98 -8.11 11.08
C ILE A 7 2.67 -7.13 9.96
N LEU A 8 1.38 -6.85 9.76
CA LEU A 8 0.91 -5.73 8.94
C LEU A 8 0.91 -4.46 9.79
N PHE A 9 1.75 -3.50 9.41
CA PHE A 9 1.85 -2.22 10.11
C PHE A 9 2.32 -1.12 9.16
N ALA A 10 1.44 -0.15 8.90
CA ALA A 10 1.73 0.95 8.00
C ALA A 10 2.87 1.85 8.52
N ILE A 11 3.70 2.37 7.62
CA ILE A 11 4.75 3.35 7.99
C ILE A 11 4.14 4.58 8.66
N SER A 12 3.01 5.10 8.13
CA SER A 12 2.29 6.25 8.70
C SER A 12 1.83 6.04 10.14
N SER A 13 1.64 4.79 10.57
CA SER A 13 1.16 4.41 11.90
C SER A 13 2.26 4.28 12.95
N LEU A 14 3.54 4.37 12.58
CA LEU A 14 4.66 4.36 13.52
C LEU A 14 4.59 5.55 14.48
N PRO A 15 5.07 5.41 15.75
CA PRO A 15 5.02 6.47 16.75
C PRO A 15 6.15 7.49 16.58
N SER A 16 6.43 7.90 15.34
CA SER A 16 7.47 8.87 15.03
C SER A 16 7.07 10.27 15.51
N LYS A 17 8.06 11.10 15.81
CA LYS A 17 7.87 12.52 16.11
C LYS A 17 7.29 13.27 14.90
N TYR A 18 6.70 14.41 15.12
CA TYR A 18 6.14 15.29 14.08
C TYR A 18 4.89 14.74 13.36
N GLY A 19 4.02 14.09 14.12
CA GLY A 19 2.60 13.86 13.79
C GLY A 19 2.28 12.77 12.78
N ILE A 20 3.27 12.09 12.20
CA ILE A 20 3.09 10.95 11.29
C ILE A 20 4.27 9.98 11.39
N GLY A 21 4.02 8.69 11.23
CA GLY A 21 5.06 7.68 11.11
C GLY A 21 5.92 7.91 9.86
N CYS A 22 7.23 7.75 10.00
CA CYS A 22 8.20 7.97 8.93
C CYS A 22 9.45 7.09 9.12
N PHE A 23 10.47 7.23 8.26
CA PHE A 23 11.71 6.45 8.30
C PHE A 23 12.64 6.85 9.46
N SER A 24 12.05 7.17 10.59
CA SER A 24 12.72 7.64 11.82
C SER A 24 13.35 6.51 12.61
N LYS A 25 14.04 6.86 13.68
CA LYS A 25 14.56 5.91 14.67
C LYS A 25 13.50 4.93 15.18
N GLU A 26 12.22 5.32 15.20
CA GLU A 26 11.12 4.44 15.65
C GLU A 26 10.88 3.31 14.65
N ALA A 27 11.09 3.54 13.35
CA ALA A 27 11.04 2.48 12.35
C ALA A 27 12.16 1.44 12.56
N TYR A 28 13.37 1.89 12.89
CA TYR A 28 14.49 0.97 13.21
C TYR A 28 14.24 0.20 14.50
N LYS A 29 13.69 0.84 15.54
CA LYS A 29 13.28 0.16 16.78
C LYS A 29 12.20 -0.88 16.51
N PHE A 30 11.25 -0.57 15.63
CA PHE A 30 10.21 -1.54 15.26
C PHE A 30 10.80 -2.76 14.55
N VAL A 31 11.80 -2.58 13.70
CA VAL A 31 12.55 -3.72 13.11
C VAL A 31 13.19 -4.59 14.20
N ASP A 32 13.86 -3.98 15.19
CA ASP A 32 14.45 -4.71 16.31
C ASP A 32 13.38 -5.43 17.13
N TRP A 33 12.25 -4.78 17.38
CA TRP A 33 11.09 -5.34 18.09
C TRP A 33 10.47 -6.53 17.32
N LEU A 34 10.39 -6.49 15.98
CA LEU A 34 9.95 -7.62 15.16
C LEU A 34 10.86 -8.84 15.34
N VAL A 35 12.17 -8.63 15.43
CA VAL A 35 13.13 -9.71 15.70
C VAL A 35 12.88 -10.31 17.10
N GLU A 36 12.67 -9.47 18.11
CA GLU A 36 12.34 -9.91 19.48
C GLU A 36 11.02 -10.69 19.50
N ALA A 37 10.03 -10.27 18.69
CA ALA A 37 8.74 -10.94 18.53
C ALA A 37 8.79 -12.21 17.65
N GLY A 38 9.97 -12.61 17.16
CA GLY A 38 10.15 -13.82 16.34
C GLY A 38 9.51 -13.73 14.96
N GLN A 39 9.32 -12.51 14.42
CA GLN A 39 8.70 -12.29 13.13
C GLN A 39 9.73 -12.37 12.00
N THR A 40 9.25 -12.72 10.79
CA THR A 40 10.06 -12.77 9.56
C THR A 40 9.68 -11.64 8.60
N TYR A 41 8.43 -11.20 8.64
CA TYR A 41 7.90 -10.21 7.71
C TYR A 41 7.36 -8.96 8.39
N TRP A 42 7.63 -7.83 7.76
CA TRP A 42 6.93 -6.57 7.98
C TRP A 42 6.15 -6.24 6.71
N GLN A 43 4.83 -6.33 6.75
CA GLN A 43 3.98 -5.88 5.66
C GLN A 43 3.62 -4.41 5.87
N ILE A 44 3.80 -3.62 4.82
CA ILE A 44 3.49 -2.18 4.79
C ILE A 44 2.45 -1.88 3.72
N LEU A 45 1.87 -0.70 3.78
CA LEU A 45 0.98 -0.16 2.74
C LEU A 45 1.80 0.52 1.62
N PRO A 46 1.18 0.86 0.46
CA PRO A 46 1.88 1.53 -0.62
C PRO A 46 2.64 2.78 -0.16
N LEU A 47 3.84 2.98 -0.70
CA LEU A 47 4.74 4.07 -0.31
C LEU A 47 4.62 5.32 -1.19
N GLY A 48 3.68 5.34 -2.15
CA GLY A 48 3.48 6.44 -3.07
C GLY A 48 2.91 7.71 -2.43
N PRO A 49 3.12 8.87 -3.07
CA PRO A 49 2.54 10.13 -2.61
C PRO A 49 1.01 10.08 -2.70
N THR A 50 0.34 10.57 -1.66
CA THR A 50 -1.12 10.56 -1.56
C THR A 50 -1.73 11.88 -2.02
N GLY A 51 -2.93 11.79 -2.62
CA GLY A 51 -3.74 12.93 -3.00
C GLY A 51 -4.87 13.20 -1.99
N TYR A 52 -5.94 13.81 -2.49
CA TYR A 52 -7.15 14.04 -1.70
C TYR A 52 -7.73 12.73 -1.17
N GLY A 53 -8.08 12.70 0.12
CA GLY A 53 -8.58 11.50 0.79
C GLY A 53 -7.49 10.62 1.41
N ASP A 54 -6.21 10.99 1.24
CA ASP A 54 -5.03 10.40 1.90
C ASP A 54 -4.83 8.90 1.66
N SER A 55 -5.57 8.31 0.70
CA SER A 55 -5.45 6.89 0.38
C SER A 55 -4.10 6.58 -0.29
N PRO A 56 -3.32 5.63 0.24
CA PRO A 56 -2.09 5.18 -0.39
C PRO A 56 -2.33 4.42 -1.71
N TYR A 57 -3.59 4.04 -2.00
CA TYR A 57 -3.99 3.36 -3.24
C TYR A 57 -4.39 4.33 -4.36
N GLN A 58 -4.49 5.65 -4.05
CA GLN A 58 -4.76 6.72 -5.01
C GLN A 58 -3.54 7.65 -5.07
N SER A 59 -2.47 7.19 -5.71
CA SER A 59 -1.20 7.89 -5.75
C SER A 59 -1.03 8.73 -7.01
N PHE A 60 -0.29 9.84 -6.91
CA PHE A 60 0.15 10.64 -8.05
C PHE A 60 1.22 9.97 -8.91
N SER A 61 1.78 8.85 -8.48
CA SER A 61 2.76 8.06 -9.24
C SER A 61 2.89 6.64 -8.69
N THR A 62 3.13 5.68 -9.57
CA THR A 62 3.45 4.30 -9.21
C THR A 62 4.92 4.12 -8.79
N PHE A 63 5.78 5.11 -9.03
CA PHE A 63 7.22 5.05 -8.79
C PHE A 63 7.68 5.95 -7.64
N ALA A 64 7.06 7.13 -7.51
CA ALA A 64 7.49 8.13 -6.55
C ALA A 64 7.19 7.75 -5.10
N GLY A 65 8.02 8.26 -4.18
CA GLY A 65 7.85 8.08 -2.75
C GLY A 65 7.10 9.22 -2.08
N ASN A 66 6.37 8.89 -1.00
CA ASN A 66 5.59 9.85 -0.22
C ASN A 66 6.49 10.75 0.63
N PRO A 67 6.49 12.07 0.42
CA PRO A 67 7.30 13.01 1.20
C PRO A 67 7.05 12.98 2.72
N TYR A 68 5.87 12.53 3.14
CA TYR A 68 5.53 12.41 4.56
C TYR A 68 6.40 11.39 5.29
N PHE A 69 6.98 10.43 4.60
CA PHE A 69 7.84 9.40 5.21
C PHE A 69 9.30 9.82 5.36
N ILE A 70 9.70 10.99 4.85
CA ILE A 70 11.03 11.55 5.08
C ILE A 70 11.15 11.95 6.56
N ASP A 71 12.13 11.41 7.27
CA ASP A 71 12.37 11.73 8.67
C ASP A 71 13.05 13.09 8.83
N LEU A 72 12.38 13.99 9.54
CA LEU A 72 12.91 15.33 9.84
C LEU A 72 14.07 15.30 10.83
N GLU A 73 14.10 14.36 11.79
CA GLU A 73 15.24 14.22 12.72
C GLU A 73 16.54 13.85 11.97
N THR A 74 16.42 13.06 10.89
CA THR A 74 17.56 12.79 9.98
C THR A 74 18.03 14.08 9.30
N LEU A 75 17.12 14.92 8.80
CA LEU A 75 17.50 16.19 8.17
C LEU A 75 18.11 17.17 9.18
N ILE A 76 17.68 17.14 10.43
CA ILE A 76 18.34 17.89 11.53
C ILE A 76 19.76 17.39 11.75
N SER A 77 19.96 16.08 11.82
CA SER A 77 21.28 15.49 12.03
C SER A 77 22.26 15.76 10.86
N GLU A 78 21.72 15.94 9.65
CA GLU A 78 22.46 16.31 8.44
C GLU A 78 22.74 17.85 8.36
N GLY A 79 22.25 18.64 9.31
CA GLY A 79 22.41 20.10 9.36
C GLY A 79 21.56 20.86 8.34
N LEU A 80 20.55 20.21 7.76
CA LEU A 80 19.63 20.82 6.78
C LEU A 80 18.44 21.52 7.45
N LEU A 81 18.10 21.11 8.66
CA LEU A 81 17.06 21.74 9.51
C LEU A 81 17.62 21.96 10.92
N THR A 82 16.94 22.80 11.71
CA THR A 82 17.16 22.87 13.15
C THR A 82 15.99 22.24 13.90
N LYS A 83 16.25 21.83 15.14
CA LYS A 83 15.19 21.29 16.01
C LYS A 83 14.12 22.33 16.27
N GLU A 84 14.51 23.59 16.49
CA GLU A 84 13.62 24.73 16.75
C GLU A 84 12.67 24.99 15.57
N GLU A 85 13.15 24.88 14.34
CA GLU A 85 12.31 25.01 13.14
C GLU A 85 11.25 23.93 13.09
N CYS A 86 11.64 22.68 13.33
CA CYS A 86 10.69 21.55 13.32
C CYS A 86 9.70 21.64 14.49
N ASP A 87 10.16 22.01 15.69
CA ASP A 87 9.31 22.11 16.86
C ASP A 87 8.36 23.34 16.81
N SER A 88 8.62 24.31 15.94
CA SER A 88 7.75 25.48 15.75
C SER A 88 6.54 25.21 14.86
N VAL A 89 6.51 24.07 14.16
CA VAL A 89 5.41 23.69 13.25
C VAL A 89 4.38 22.87 14.01
N ASP A 90 3.10 23.20 13.84
CA ASP A 90 1.98 22.46 14.38
C ASP A 90 1.67 21.26 13.44
N PHE A 91 1.94 20.04 13.91
CA PHE A 91 1.63 18.78 13.22
C PHE A 91 0.40 18.07 13.77
N GLY A 92 -0.42 18.73 14.59
CA GLY A 92 -1.55 18.15 15.30
C GLY A 92 -1.22 17.82 16.75
N ALA A 93 -2.24 17.86 17.60
CA ALA A 93 -2.12 17.57 19.03
C ALA A 93 -2.44 16.11 19.37
N ASP A 94 -3.08 15.39 18.46
CA ASP A 94 -3.45 13.98 18.64
C ASP A 94 -2.29 13.07 18.24
N GLU A 95 -1.77 12.33 19.20
CA GLU A 95 -0.67 11.40 18.94
C GLU A 95 -1.12 10.09 18.29
N GLN A 96 -2.43 9.77 18.37
CA GLN A 96 -3.01 8.53 17.84
C GLN A 96 -3.58 8.68 16.43
N PHE A 97 -3.74 9.91 15.91
CA PHE A 97 -4.27 10.12 14.56
C PHE A 97 -3.48 11.18 13.80
N VAL A 98 -3.17 10.84 12.55
CA VAL A 98 -2.51 11.79 11.64
C VAL A 98 -3.46 12.92 11.27
N ASP A 99 -2.99 14.16 11.33
CA ASP A 99 -3.61 15.34 10.76
C ASP A 99 -2.94 15.64 9.42
N TYR A 100 -3.48 15.12 8.32
CA TYR A 100 -2.87 15.25 7.00
C TYR A 100 -2.84 16.68 6.48
N GLU A 101 -3.82 17.52 6.84
CA GLU A 101 -3.79 18.94 6.48
C GLU A 101 -2.60 19.66 7.11
N LYS A 102 -2.34 19.41 8.38
CA LYS A 102 -1.17 19.97 9.09
C LYS A 102 0.14 19.37 8.56
N GLN A 103 0.15 18.07 8.20
CA GLN A 103 1.31 17.48 7.55
C GLN A 103 1.62 18.18 6.23
N TYR A 104 0.62 18.38 5.38
CA TYR A 104 0.80 19.07 4.09
C TYR A 104 1.33 20.50 4.31
N ASN A 105 0.66 21.29 5.11
CA ASN A 105 1.00 22.69 5.33
C ASN A 105 2.36 22.88 6.02
N GLY A 106 2.73 22.02 6.95
CA GLY A 106 3.96 22.14 7.73
C GLY A 106 5.17 21.46 7.12
N ARG A 107 5.04 20.22 6.69
CA ARG A 107 6.18 19.40 6.27
C ARG A 107 6.82 19.90 4.97
N TYR A 108 6.03 20.32 4.00
CA TYR A 108 6.57 20.87 2.75
C TYR A 108 7.36 22.17 2.96
N VAL A 109 6.97 23.01 3.90
CA VAL A 109 7.74 24.23 4.27
C VAL A 109 9.12 23.85 4.81
N LEU A 110 9.19 22.84 5.68
CA LEU A 110 10.47 22.37 6.23
C LEU A 110 11.33 21.68 5.17
N LEU A 111 10.76 20.84 4.32
CA LEU A 111 11.48 20.17 3.24
C LEU A 111 12.05 21.19 2.24
N ARG A 112 11.36 22.29 1.97
CA ARG A 112 11.87 23.36 1.12
C ARG A 112 13.08 24.06 1.73
N LYS A 113 13.03 24.40 3.02
CA LYS A 113 14.18 24.94 3.75
C LYS A 113 15.38 23.98 3.71
N ALA A 114 15.12 22.68 3.87
CA ALA A 114 16.16 21.67 3.79
C ALA A 114 16.78 21.61 2.39
N CYS A 115 15.96 21.70 1.33
CA CYS A 115 16.43 21.74 -0.07
C CYS A 115 17.34 22.95 -0.32
N GLU A 116 16.92 24.15 0.09
CA GLU A 116 17.66 25.41 -0.09
C GLU A 116 19.05 25.39 0.57
N ARG A 117 19.18 24.67 1.68
CA ARG A 117 20.46 24.53 2.42
C ARG A 117 21.32 23.37 1.91
N SER A 118 20.71 22.48 1.15
CA SER A 118 21.37 21.26 0.72
C SER A 118 22.33 21.52 -0.45
N SER A 119 23.50 20.90 -0.40
CA SER A 119 24.41 20.80 -1.52
C SER A 119 24.24 19.53 -2.35
N HIS A 120 23.05 18.94 -2.34
CA HIS A 120 22.73 17.63 -2.96
C HIS A 120 23.17 17.52 -4.42
N LYS A 121 23.02 18.58 -5.23
CA LYS A 121 23.42 18.61 -6.66
C LYS A 121 24.89 18.24 -6.89
N ASN A 122 25.74 18.46 -5.91
CA ASN A 122 27.16 18.12 -5.99
C ASN A 122 27.46 16.68 -5.54
N SER A 123 26.51 16.00 -4.94
CA SER A 123 26.66 14.66 -4.40
C SER A 123 26.68 13.61 -5.52
N THR A 124 27.62 12.66 -5.43
CA THR A 124 27.66 11.48 -6.30
C THR A 124 26.47 10.56 -6.09
N GLU A 125 25.95 10.49 -4.86
CA GLU A 125 24.75 9.70 -4.53
C GLU A 125 23.51 10.26 -5.23
N TYR A 126 23.38 11.59 -5.27
CA TYR A 126 22.26 12.23 -5.96
C TYR A 126 22.31 12.00 -7.48
N LYS A 127 23.49 12.12 -8.07
CA LYS A 127 23.69 11.85 -9.51
C LYS A 127 23.35 10.39 -9.85
N ALA A 128 23.83 9.44 -9.04
CA ALA A 128 23.51 8.04 -9.21
C ALA A 128 22.01 7.74 -9.01
N PHE A 129 21.34 8.46 -8.10
CA PHE A 129 19.91 8.37 -7.93
C PHE A 129 19.15 8.84 -9.19
N LEU A 130 19.54 9.96 -9.77
CA LEU A 130 18.92 10.48 -11.00
C LEU A 130 19.13 9.54 -12.19
N GLU A 131 20.35 9.07 -12.39
CA GLU A 131 20.67 8.12 -13.46
C GLU A 131 19.88 6.82 -13.33
N LYS A 132 19.79 6.28 -12.12
CA LYS A 132 19.04 5.03 -11.84
C LYS A 132 17.53 5.16 -12.08
N ASN A 133 16.97 6.35 -11.90
CA ASN A 133 15.54 6.61 -11.93
C ASN A 133 15.11 7.51 -13.11
N GLU A 134 15.98 7.68 -14.10
CA GLU A 134 15.78 8.57 -15.25
C GLU A 134 14.45 8.33 -15.98
N ALA A 135 14.01 7.08 -16.04
CA ALA A 135 12.81 6.65 -16.75
C ALA A 135 11.51 7.31 -16.23
N TRP A 136 11.46 7.74 -14.95
CA TRP A 136 10.24 8.27 -14.35
C TRP A 136 10.44 9.57 -13.55
N VAL A 137 11.62 9.79 -12.97
CA VAL A 137 11.78 10.83 -11.94
C VAL A 137 11.58 12.25 -12.47
N TYR A 138 12.03 12.53 -13.70
CA TYR A 138 11.89 13.85 -14.27
C TYR A 138 10.44 14.17 -14.69
N ASP A 139 9.73 13.20 -15.24
CA ASP A 139 8.32 13.36 -15.60
C ASP A 139 7.44 13.54 -14.35
N TYR A 140 7.69 12.77 -13.31
CA TYR A 140 7.01 12.95 -12.03
C TYR A 140 7.29 14.32 -11.40
N CYS A 141 8.56 14.75 -11.35
CA CYS A 141 8.90 16.03 -10.74
C CYS A 141 8.34 17.23 -11.53
N LEU A 142 8.34 17.14 -12.86
CA LEU A 142 7.66 18.14 -13.71
C LEU A 142 6.15 18.12 -13.48
N TYR A 143 5.53 16.93 -13.46
CA TYR A 143 4.09 16.79 -13.16
C TYR A 143 3.72 17.48 -11.85
N MET A 144 4.44 17.20 -10.76
CA MET A 144 4.19 17.82 -9.45
C MET A 144 4.44 19.32 -9.45
N ALA A 145 5.47 19.79 -10.15
CA ALA A 145 5.76 21.22 -10.28
C ALA A 145 4.63 21.96 -11.03
N VAL A 146 4.14 21.40 -12.12
CA VAL A 146 3.00 21.95 -12.88
C VAL A 146 1.71 21.89 -12.06
N LYS A 147 1.44 20.77 -11.38
CA LYS A 147 0.28 20.60 -10.52
C LYS A 147 0.26 21.64 -9.39
N ASN A 148 1.38 21.86 -8.72
CA ASN A 148 1.52 22.89 -7.69
C ASN A 148 1.36 24.31 -8.26
N HIS A 149 1.90 24.58 -9.46
CA HIS A 149 1.76 25.84 -10.15
C HIS A 149 0.29 26.20 -10.44
N PHE A 150 -0.53 25.20 -10.74
CA PHE A 150 -1.98 25.38 -10.98
C PHE A 150 -2.82 25.08 -9.71
N GLY A 151 -2.24 25.15 -8.52
CA GLY A 151 -2.98 25.04 -7.26
C GLY A 151 -3.63 23.66 -7.01
N GLY A 152 -3.02 22.59 -7.52
CA GLY A 152 -3.52 21.22 -7.36
C GLY A 152 -4.51 20.76 -8.45
N MET A 153 -4.75 21.59 -9.48
CA MET A 153 -5.62 21.24 -10.61
C MET A 153 -5.20 19.92 -11.26
N THR A 154 -6.17 19.11 -11.66
CA THR A 154 -5.91 17.86 -12.41
C THR A 154 -5.27 18.16 -13.76
N TRP A 155 -4.37 17.29 -14.22
CA TRP A 155 -3.66 17.51 -15.48
C TRP A 155 -4.57 17.55 -16.71
N THR A 156 -5.75 16.95 -16.65
CA THR A 156 -6.76 16.99 -17.71
C THR A 156 -7.36 18.39 -17.93
N GLU A 157 -7.17 19.30 -16.99
CA GLU A 157 -7.63 20.69 -17.06
C GLU A 157 -6.47 21.69 -17.30
N TRP A 158 -5.24 21.21 -17.49
CA TRP A 158 -4.09 22.08 -17.75
C TRP A 158 -4.15 22.71 -19.15
N PRO A 159 -3.42 23.83 -19.37
CA PRO A 159 -3.28 24.41 -20.69
C PRO A 159 -2.79 23.40 -21.73
N GLU A 160 -3.36 23.47 -22.95
CA GLU A 160 -3.18 22.46 -24.00
C GLU A 160 -1.71 22.08 -24.26
N ALA A 161 -0.79 23.04 -24.27
CA ALA A 161 0.62 22.78 -24.58
C ALA A 161 1.29 21.84 -23.56
N ILE A 162 0.95 21.96 -22.26
CA ILE A 162 1.50 21.11 -21.22
C ILE A 162 0.61 19.90 -20.96
N HIS A 163 -0.71 20.00 -21.14
CA HIS A 163 -1.62 18.88 -21.13
C HIS A 163 -1.21 17.81 -22.13
N SER A 164 -1.00 18.22 -23.40
CA SER A 164 -0.64 17.32 -24.51
C SER A 164 0.87 17.07 -24.62
N ARG A 165 1.67 17.54 -23.66
CA ARG A 165 3.13 17.32 -23.59
C ARG A 165 3.86 17.73 -24.87
N THR A 166 3.46 18.84 -25.52
CA THR A 166 4.18 19.32 -26.69
C THR A 166 5.63 19.70 -26.33
N GLU A 167 6.56 19.57 -27.28
CA GLU A 167 7.98 19.93 -27.04
C GLU A 167 8.13 21.37 -26.53
N GLU A 168 7.34 22.29 -27.08
CA GLU A 168 7.31 23.69 -26.66
C GLU A 168 6.78 23.85 -25.22
N GLY A 169 5.63 23.23 -24.91
CA GLY A 169 5.05 23.26 -23.58
C GLY A 169 5.97 22.63 -22.52
N LEU A 170 6.56 21.47 -22.81
CA LEU A 170 7.53 20.85 -21.93
C LEU A 170 8.75 21.74 -21.67
N ARG A 171 9.30 22.39 -22.70
CA ARG A 171 10.42 23.30 -22.55
C ARG A 171 10.05 24.55 -21.73
N GLU A 172 8.92 25.19 -22.04
CA GLU A 172 8.44 26.35 -21.31
C GLU A 172 8.30 26.10 -19.83
N TYR A 173 7.57 25.01 -19.46
CA TYR A 173 7.32 24.71 -18.05
C TYR A 173 8.56 24.18 -17.32
N LYS A 174 9.48 23.48 -18.01
CA LYS A 174 10.77 23.10 -17.41
C LYS A 174 11.63 24.30 -17.06
N GLU A 175 11.66 25.33 -17.94
CA GLU A 175 12.39 26.57 -17.67
C GLU A 175 11.70 27.40 -16.57
N LYS A 176 10.39 27.58 -16.68
CA LYS A 176 9.58 28.38 -15.75
C LYS A 176 9.56 27.83 -14.33
N LEU A 177 9.57 26.50 -14.17
CA LEU A 177 9.40 25.81 -12.89
C LEU A 177 10.69 25.09 -12.42
N ALA A 178 11.85 25.51 -12.91
CA ALA A 178 13.12 24.82 -12.64
C ALA A 178 13.40 24.65 -11.14
N ASP A 179 13.12 25.65 -10.32
CA ASP A 179 13.34 25.60 -8.86
C ASP A 179 12.36 24.64 -8.17
N GLU A 180 11.10 24.57 -8.65
CA GLU A 180 10.13 23.63 -8.12
C GLU A 180 10.45 22.18 -8.51
N ILE A 181 10.89 21.97 -9.75
CA ILE A 181 11.35 20.66 -10.23
C ILE A 181 12.54 20.18 -9.39
N ASP A 182 13.51 21.07 -9.14
CA ASP A 182 14.67 20.76 -8.28
C ASP A 182 14.25 20.37 -6.85
N PHE A 183 13.28 21.06 -6.30
CA PHE A 183 12.72 20.73 -5.00
C PHE A 183 12.06 19.35 -5.00
N GLN A 184 11.28 19.00 -6.02
CA GLN A 184 10.67 17.69 -6.14
C GLN A 184 11.73 16.58 -6.30
N LEU A 185 12.79 16.83 -7.08
CA LEU A 185 13.93 15.91 -7.20
C LEU A 185 14.64 15.70 -5.87
N PHE A 186 14.86 16.77 -5.09
CA PHE A 186 15.44 16.68 -3.74
C PHE A 186 14.58 15.83 -2.81
N ILE A 187 13.25 16.02 -2.81
CA ILE A 187 12.33 15.23 -1.99
C ILE A 187 12.44 13.75 -2.34
N GLN A 188 12.40 13.41 -3.63
CA GLN A 188 12.50 12.01 -4.05
C GLN A 188 13.85 11.40 -3.67
N PHE A 189 14.93 12.14 -3.85
CA PHE A 189 16.26 11.70 -3.42
C PHE A 189 16.31 11.40 -1.90
N GLN A 190 15.78 12.30 -1.06
CA GLN A 190 15.75 12.09 0.39
C GLN A 190 14.89 10.90 0.79
N PHE A 191 13.72 10.72 0.15
CA PHE A 191 12.87 9.57 0.39
C PHE A 191 13.61 8.26 0.11
N PHE A 192 14.16 8.08 -1.09
CA PHE A 192 14.82 6.84 -1.47
C PHE A 192 16.10 6.58 -0.69
N LYS A 193 16.88 7.62 -0.37
CA LYS A 193 18.07 7.53 0.49
C LYS A 193 17.71 6.94 1.86
N GLN A 194 16.64 7.45 2.48
CA GLN A 194 16.21 7.00 3.80
C GLN A 194 15.54 5.63 3.74
N TRP A 195 14.68 5.38 2.74
CA TRP A 195 14.01 4.09 2.55
C TRP A 195 15.00 2.94 2.34
N TYR A 196 15.95 3.08 1.42
CA TYR A 196 16.91 2.02 1.16
C TYR A 196 17.79 1.72 2.39
N LYS A 197 18.09 2.72 3.20
CA LYS A 197 18.83 2.55 4.46
C LYS A 197 18.01 1.74 5.47
N LEU A 198 16.73 2.05 5.63
CA LEU A 198 15.82 1.31 6.53
C LEU A 198 15.62 -0.13 6.04
N ARG A 199 15.35 -0.33 4.76
CA ARG A 199 15.18 -1.66 4.18
C ARG A 199 16.44 -2.52 4.33
N ALA A 200 17.60 -1.97 4.05
CA ALA A 200 18.87 -2.67 4.23
C ALA A 200 19.09 -3.08 5.70
N TYR A 201 18.69 -2.22 6.64
CA TYR A 201 18.74 -2.54 8.07
C TYR A 201 17.79 -3.70 8.41
N ALA A 202 16.54 -3.65 7.95
CA ALA A 202 15.55 -4.71 8.17
C ALA A 202 16.07 -6.06 7.61
N ASN A 203 16.55 -6.07 6.36
CA ASN A 203 17.09 -7.29 5.74
C ASN A 203 18.32 -7.82 6.48
N LYS A 204 19.22 -6.95 6.96
CA LYS A 204 20.37 -7.35 7.78
C LYS A 204 19.95 -8.04 9.09
N LYS A 205 18.80 -7.65 9.63
CA LYS A 205 18.20 -8.25 10.83
C LYS A 205 17.37 -9.51 10.55
N GLY A 206 17.27 -9.92 9.28
CA GLY A 206 16.45 -11.07 8.86
C GLY A 206 14.98 -10.75 8.59
N ILE A 207 14.57 -9.48 8.73
CA ILE A 207 13.20 -9.03 8.45
C ILE A 207 13.07 -8.71 6.96
N LYS A 208 12.08 -9.33 6.31
CA LYS A 208 11.71 -9.09 4.91
C LYS A 208 10.53 -8.13 4.84
N ILE A 209 10.55 -7.24 3.87
CA ILE A 209 9.46 -6.28 3.64
C ILE A 209 8.48 -6.83 2.61
N ILE A 210 7.21 -6.90 2.97
CA ILE A 210 6.11 -7.10 2.03
C ILE A 210 5.56 -5.72 1.69
N GLY A 211 5.73 -5.29 0.44
CA GLY A 211 5.11 -4.08 -0.08
C GLY A 211 3.77 -4.38 -0.70
N ASP A 212 2.99 -3.33 -0.92
CA ASP A 212 1.65 -3.41 -1.51
C ASP A 212 1.54 -2.45 -2.69
N ILE A 213 0.89 -2.88 -3.76
CA ILE A 213 0.63 -2.04 -4.93
C ILE A 213 -0.79 -2.25 -5.43
N PRO A 214 -1.54 -1.17 -5.71
CA PRO A 214 -2.82 -1.29 -6.39
C PRO A 214 -2.62 -1.73 -7.84
N ILE A 215 -3.52 -2.55 -8.38
CA ILE A 215 -3.47 -2.90 -9.80
C ILE A 215 -3.61 -1.63 -10.67
N TYR A 216 -4.57 -0.76 -10.36
CA TYR A 216 -4.81 0.46 -11.12
C TYR A 216 -3.98 1.65 -10.64
N VAL A 217 -3.89 2.66 -11.48
CA VAL A 217 -3.28 3.96 -11.16
C VAL A 217 -4.35 5.04 -11.16
N SER A 218 -4.11 6.16 -10.47
CA SER A 218 -5.01 7.30 -10.54
C SER A 218 -4.99 7.94 -11.93
N LEU A 219 -6.13 8.42 -12.42
CA LEU A 219 -6.15 9.27 -13.62
C LEU A 219 -5.33 10.53 -13.39
N ASP A 220 -5.46 11.15 -12.22
CA ASP A 220 -4.67 12.31 -11.84
C ASP A 220 -3.30 11.85 -11.29
N SER A 221 -2.44 11.39 -12.19
CA SER A 221 -1.10 10.90 -11.89
C SER A 221 -0.10 11.25 -13.01
N ALA A 222 1.17 11.25 -12.64
CA ALA A 222 2.27 11.39 -13.58
C ALA A 222 2.26 10.26 -14.62
N ASP A 223 1.90 9.03 -14.19
CA ASP A 223 1.82 7.86 -15.07
C ASP A 223 0.80 8.06 -16.20
N ALA A 224 -0.42 8.52 -15.86
CA ALA A 224 -1.47 8.74 -16.84
C ALA A 224 -1.18 9.95 -17.74
N TRP A 225 -0.54 11.01 -17.20
CA TRP A 225 -0.15 12.19 -17.96
C TRP A 225 1.04 11.92 -18.90
N SER A 226 2.05 11.16 -18.44
CA SER A 226 3.24 10.89 -19.26
C SER A 226 3.03 9.78 -20.28
N HIS A 227 2.11 8.85 -20.01
CA HIS A 227 1.86 7.66 -20.80
C HIS A 227 0.35 7.38 -20.99
N PRO A 228 -0.42 8.33 -21.58
CA PRO A 228 -1.86 8.16 -21.76
C PRO A 228 -2.21 6.95 -22.65
N GLU A 229 -1.30 6.53 -23.53
CA GLU A 229 -1.44 5.36 -24.41
C GLU A 229 -1.55 4.02 -23.65
N LEU A 230 -1.18 3.98 -22.38
CA LEU A 230 -1.32 2.79 -21.54
C LEU A 230 -2.78 2.52 -21.12
N PHE A 231 -3.66 3.50 -21.31
CA PHE A 231 -5.01 3.48 -20.74
C PHE A 231 -6.07 3.64 -21.84
N GLN A 232 -7.29 3.20 -21.53
CA GLN A 232 -8.46 3.35 -22.39
C GLN A 232 -9.00 4.79 -22.32
N LEU A 233 -8.26 5.74 -22.88
CA LEU A 233 -8.62 7.15 -22.99
C LEU A 233 -9.08 7.48 -24.42
N ASP A 234 -9.86 8.56 -24.57
CA ASP A 234 -10.15 9.14 -25.88
C ASP A 234 -9.05 10.16 -26.30
N GLU A 235 -9.26 10.83 -27.42
CA GLU A 235 -8.32 11.84 -27.96
C GLU A 235 -8.17 13.08 -27.05
N GLN A 236 -9.11 13.32 -26.15
CA GLN A 236 -9.09 14.38 -25.14
C GLN A 236 -8.58 13.89 -23.79
N CYS A 237 -8.01 12.68 -23.73
CA CYS A 237 -7.54 12.01 -22.51
C CYS A 237 -8.64 11.77 -21.47
N THR A 238 -9.90 11.71 -21.89
CA THR A 238 -11.02 11.34 -21.03
C THR A 238 -11.15 9.82 -20.98
N PRO A 239 -11.34 9.19 -19.82
CA PRO A 239 -11.56 7.75 -19.75
C PRO A 239 -12.80 7.33 -20.53
N LYS A 240 -12.71 6.26 -21.34
CA LYS A 240 -13.86 5.63 -21.98
C LYS A 240 -14.70 4.86 -20.97
N ALA A 241 -14.02 4.27 -19.99
CA ALA A 241 -14.60 3.57 -18.85
C ALA A 241 -13.61 3.61 -17.69
N VAL A 242 -14.09 3.33 -16.49
CA VAL A 242 -13.31 3.34 -15.25
C VAL A 242 -13.45 2.03 -14.49
N ALA A 243 -12.49 1.78 -13.61
CA ALA A 243 -12.43 0.62 -12.76
C ALA A 243 -13.38 0.72 -11.57
N GLY A 244 -13.81 -0.44 -11.11
CA GLY A 244 -14.59 -0.64 -9.91
C GLY A 244 -14.87 -2.12 -9.68
N CYS A 245 -15.79 -2.44 -8.80
CA CYS A 245 -16.29 -3.79 -8.61
C CYS A 245 -17.81 -3.80 -8.38
N PRO A 246 -18.51 -4.88 -8.77
CA PRO A 246 -19.91 -5.06 -8.43
C PRO A 246 -20.08 -5.27 -6.91
N PRO A 247 -21.32 -5.29 -6.39
CA PRO A 247 -21.60 -5.65 -5.01
C PRO A 247 -20.90 -6.95 -4.57
N ASP A 248 -20.23 -6.90 -3.43
CA ASP A 248 -19.52 -8.03 -2.82
C ASP A 248 -19.56 -7.98 -1.29
N GLY A 249 -18.78 -8.80 -0.61
CA GLY A 249 -18.70 -8.85 0.86
C GLY A 249 -18.13 -7.57 1.51
N PHE A 250 -17.43 -6.72 0.75
CA PHE A 250 -16.90 -5.45 1.24
C PHE A 250 -17.86 -4.28 1.05
N SER A 251 -18.71 -4.33 0.02
CA SER A 251 -19.65 -3.26 -0.31
C SER A 251 -20.92 -3.78 -0.95
N ALA A 252 -22.07 -3.58 -0.27
CA ALA A 252 -23.38 -3.99 -0.77
C ALA A 252 -23.80 -3.27 -2.06
N ASP A 253 -23.28 -2.06 -2.31
CA ASP A 253 -23.56 -1.26 -3.51
C ASP A 253 -22.45 -1.37 -4.58
N GLY A 254 -21.43 -2.19 -4.33
CA GLY A 254 -20.20 -2.23 -5.11
C GLY A 254 -19.32 -1.00 -4.88
N GLN A 255 -18.23 -0.89 -5.63
CA GLN A 255 -17.27 0.21 -5.50
C GLN A 255 -16.96 0.81 -6.86
N LEU A 256 -17.09 2.12 -6.98
CA LEU A 256 -16.68 2.91 -8.12
C LEU A 256 -15.34 3.60 -7.79
N TRP A 257 -14.23 3.05 -8.29
CA TRP A 257 -12.89 3.57 -7.95
C TRP A 257 -12.46 4.75 -8.81
N GLY A 258 -12.98 4.83 -10.05
CA GLY A 258 -12.71 5.95 -10.95
C GLY A 258 -11.35 5.91 -11.65
N ASN A 259 -10.53 4.89 -11.41
CA ASN A 259 -9.25 4.71 -12.08
C ASN A 259 -9.45 4.39 -13.58
N PRO A 260 -8.61 4.92 -14.49
CA PRO A 260 -8.64 4.53 -15.90
C PRO A 260 -8.30 3.06 -16.07
N LEU A 261 -8.93 2.41 -17.04
CA LEU A 261 -8.64 1.01 -17.39
C LEU A 261 -7.44 0.94 -18.32
N TYR A 262 -6.64 -0.12 -18.19
CA TYR A 262 -5.51 -0.36 -19.09
C TYR A 262 -5.95 -0.73 -20.49
N ASP A 263 -5.25 -0.22 -21.51
CA ASP A 263 -5.32 -0.73 -22.88
C ASP A 263 -4.43 -1.97 -23.00
N TRP A 264 -5.01 -3.15 -22.72
CA TRP A 264 -4.28 -4.40 -22.72
C TRP A 264 -3.75 -4.81 -24.11
N ASP A 265 -4.36 -4.32 -25.19
CA ASP A 265 -3.86 -4.55 -26.56
C ASP A 265 -2.57 -3.76 -26.79
N TYR A 266 -2.51 -2.51 -26.34
CA TYR A 266 -1.29 -1.70 -26.37
C TYR A 266 -0.20 -2.32 -25.49
N HIS A 267 -0.52 -2.71 -24.25
CA HIS A 267 0.43 -3.38 -23.37
C HIS A 267 0.98 -4.66 -23.98
N LYS A 268 0.14 -5.48 -24.60
CA LYS A 268 0.59 -6.70 -25.30
C LYS A 268 1.51 -6.37 -26.48
N LYS A 269 1.16 -5.37 -27.29
CA LYS A 269 1.97 -4.93 -28.44
C LYS A 269 3.36 -4.44 -28.02
N THR A 270 3.49 -3.84 -26.84
CA THR A 270 4.76 -3.38 -26.25
C THR A 270 5.42 -4.42 -25.35
N GLU A 271 5.03 -5.70 -25.46
CA GLU A 271 5.53 -6.80 -24.61
C GLU A 271 5.42 -6.50 -23.11
N TYR A 272 4.38 -5.78 -22.69
CA TYR A 272 4.13 -5.37 -21.31
C TYR A 272 5.27 -4.56 -20.67
N ALA A 273 6.01 -3.78 -21.43
CA ALA A 273 7.22 -3.08 -21.00
C ALA A 273 6.99 -2.26 -19.72
N TRP A 274 5.90 -1.48 -19.64
CA TRP A 274 5.57 -0.68 -18.46
C TRP A 274 5.32 -1.53 -17.19
N TRP A 275 4.60 -2.67 -17.32
CA TRP A 275 4.37 -3.58 -16.20
C TRP A 275 5.64 -4.25 -15.72
N ILE A 276 6.56 -4.58 -16.65
CA ILE A 276 7.87 -5.13 -16.32
C ILE A 276 8.70 -4.10 -15.56
N GLU A 277 8.69 -2.85 -16.01
CA GLU A 277 9.37 -1.74 -15.33
C GLU A 277 8.80 -1.51 -13.93
N ARG A 278 7.46 -1.41 -13.80
CA ARG A 278 6.77 -1.23 -12.53
C ARG A 278 7.13 -2.32 -11.52
N LEU A 279 7.03 -3.60 -11.91
CA LEU A 279 7.36 -4.71 -11.01
C LEU A 279 8.85 -4.81 -10.73
N SER A 280 9.72 -4.55 -11.72
CA SER A 280 11.16 -4.49 -11.50
C SER A 280 11.52 -3.44 -10.45
N PHE A 281 10.87 -2.28 -10.51
CA PHE A 281 11.05 -1.23 -9.53
C PHE A 281 10.52 -1.63 -8.14
N CYS A 282 9.34 -2.24 -8.07
CA CYS A 282 8.78 -2.73 -6.81
C CYS A 282 9.71 -3.72 -6.10
N PHE A 283 10.37 -4.62 -6.84
CA PHE A 283 11.35 -5.56 -6.25
C PHE A 283 12.68 -4.91 -5.85
N GLN A 284 12.93 -3.66 -6.24
CA GLN A 284 14.00 -2.86 -5.64
C GLN A 284 13.59 -2.26 -4.30
N LEU A 285 12.28 -2.05 -4.08
CA LEU A 285 11.75 -1.48 -2.84
C LEU A 285 11.42 -2.57 -1.81
N TYR A 286 10.93 -3.72 -2.24
CA TYR A 286 10.35 -4.77 -1.40
C TYR A 286 10.99 -6.13 -1.66
N ASP A 287 10.85 -7.04 -0.71
CA ASP A 287 11.29 -8.44 -0.84
C ASP A 287 10.18 -9.35 -1.37
N VAL A 288 8.94 -8.98 -1.07
CA VAL A 288 7.70 -9.59 -1.56
C VAL A 288 6.75 -8.48 -1.98
N VAL A 289 6.01 -8.65 -3.06
CA VAL A 289 5.02 -7.68 -3.53
C VAL A 289 3.62 -8.27 -3.43
N ARG A 290 2.73 -7.64 -2.66
CA ARG A 290 1.30 -7.90 -2.73
C ARG A 290 0.72 -7.05 -3.87
N ILE A 291 -0.02 -7.69 -4.76
CA ILE A 291 -0.77 -6.99 -5.81
C ILE A 291 -2.23 -7.00 -5.40
N ASP A 292 -2.72 -5.80 -5.10
CA ASP A 292 -4.10 -5.54 -4.76
C ASP A 292 -5.02 -5.74 -5.97
N HIS A 293 -6.21 -6.31 -5.73
CA HIS A 293 -7.21 -6.63 -6.75
C HIS A 293 -6.66 -7.49 -7.91
N PHE A 294 -5.92 -8.55 -7.61
CA PHE A 294 -5.25 -9.41 -8.58
C PHE A 294 -6.21 -10.02 -9.62
N ARG A 295 -7.47 -10.25 -9.25
CA ARG A 295 -8.47 -10.76 -10.17
C ARG A 295 -8.63 -9.91 -11.43
N GLY A 296 -8.32 -8.62 -11.40
CA GLY A 296 -8.37 -7.70 -12.55
C GLY A 296 -7.47 -8.11 -13.72
N PHE A 297 -6.50 -9.00 -13.51
CA PHE A 297 -5.71 -9.59 -14.59
C PHE A 297 -6.41 -10.73 -15.31
N ASP A 298 -7.40 -11.39 -14.69
CA ASP A 298 -8.26 -12.38 -15.35
C ASP A 298 -9.44 -11.67 -16.03
N GLU A 299 -10.26 -11.02 -15.22
CA GLU A 299 -11.38 -10.19 -15.65
C GLU A 299 -11.48 -8.95 -14.80
N TYR A 300 -11.61 -7.79 -15.44
CA TYR A 300 -11.80 -6.50 -14.78
C TYR A 300 -13.20 -5.96 -15.01
N TYR A 301 -13.73 -5.24 -14.01
CA TYR A 301 -15.06 -4.65 -14.10
C TYR A 301 -14.96 -3.25 -14.70
N SER A 302 -15.57 -3.07 -15.88
CA SER A 302 -15.54 -1.86 -16.69
C SER A 302 -16.84 -1.10 -16.54
N ILE A 303 -16.82 0.09 -15.96
CA ILE A 303 -17.96 0.96 -15.71
C ILE A 303 -17.87 2.14 -16.67
N PRO A 304 -18.94 2.46 -17.45
CA PRO A 304 -18.95 3.63 -18.33
C PRO A 304 -18.54 4.92 -17.59
N TYR A 305 -17.63 5.70 -18.17
CA TYR A 305 -17.22 6.96 -17.55
C TYR A 305 -18.40 7.92 -17.39
N GLY A 306 -18.48 8.56 -16.22
CA GLY A 306 -19.57 9.47 -15.88
C GLY A 306 -20.75 8.82 -15.13
N ASP A 307 -20.82 7.48 -15.11
CA ASP A 307 -21.81 6.78 -14.28
C ASP A 307 -21.56 7.07 -12.79
N LYS A 308 -22.64 7.16 -12.03
CA LYS A 308 -22.58 7.43 -10.58
C LYS A 308 -22.66 6.14 -9.73
N THR A 309 -22.95 5.03 -10.38
CA THR A 309 -23.08 3.71 -9.74
C THR A 309 -22.41 2.65 -10.62
N VAL A 310 -22.24 1.47 -10.06
CA VAL A 310 -21.60 0.34 -10.76
C VAL A 310 -22.56 -0.49 -11.62
N VAL A 311 -23.86 -0.16 -11.62
CA VAL A 311 -24.93 -0.99 -12.20
C VAL A 311 -24.75 -1.29 -13.69
N ASN A 312 -24.25 -0.33 -14.47
CA ASN A 312 -24.02 -0.49 -15.89
C ASN A 312 -22.65 -1.09 -16.23
N GLY A 313 -21.90 -1.50 -15.23
CA GLY A 313 -20.61 -2.14 -15.40
C GLY A 313 -20.71 -3.51 -16.05
N SER A 314 -19.61 -3.94 -16.65
CA SER A 314 -19.51 -5.26 -17.30
C SER A 314 -18.10 -5.83 -17.16
N TRP A 315 -18.03 -7.16 -17.02
CA TRP A 315 -16.75 -7.87 -17.00
C TRP A 315 -16.08 -7.88 -18.37
N LYS A 316 -14.79 -7.57 -18.38
CA LYS A 316 -13.92 -7.61 -19.58
C LYS A 316 -12.70 -8.47 -19.28
N LYS A 317 -12.19 -9.17 -20.28
CA LYS A 317 -11.02 -10.02 -20.13
C LYS A 317 -9.75 -9.22 -19.94
N GLY A 318 -8.96 -9.59 -18.92
CA GLY A 318 -7.61 -9.10 -18.68
C GLY A 318 -6.54 -9.89 -19.48
N PRO A 319 -5.25 -9.58 -19.27
CA PRO A 319 -4.13 -10.19 -20.00
C PRO A 319 -3.85 -11.65 -19.57
N GLY A 320 -4.32 -12.06 -18.40
CA GLY A 320 -4.11 -13.40 -17.85
C GLY A 320 -2.63 -13.80 -17.74
N MET A 321 -2.34 -15.07 -17.99
CA MET A 321 -0.99 -15.63 -17.91
C MET A 321 -0.01 -15.09 -18.96
N ASP A 322 -0.48 -14.47 -20.04
CA ASP A 322 0.39 -13.88 -21.08
C ASP A 322 1.30 -12.79 -20.47
N LEU A 323 0.73 -11.93 -19.59
CA LEU A 323 1.48 -10.94 -18.82
C LEU A 323 2.53 -11.62 -17.91
N PHE A 324 2.12 -12.59 -17.08
CA PHE A 324 2.99 -13.17 -16.07
C PHE A 324 4.11 -14.04 -16.66
N HIS A 325 3.83 -14.77 -17.75
CA HIS A 325 4.88 -15.47 -18.50
C HIS A 325 5.91 -14.51 -19.08
N THR A 326 5.47 -13.35 -19.59
CA THR A 326 6.38 -12.34 -20.13
C THR A 326 7.22 -11.71 -19.03
N ILE A 327 6.62 -11.38 -17.89
CA ILE A 327 7.33 -10.85 -16.71
C ILE A 327 8.37 -11.89 -16.22
N GLU A 328 7.97 -13.15 -16.01
CA GLU A 328 8.88 -14.19 -15.53
C GLU A 328 10.08 -14.38 -16.48
N LYS A 329 9.83 -14.33 -17.79
CA LYS A 329 10.89 -14.42 -18.80
C LYS A 329 11.88 -13.24 -18.73
N LYS A 330 11.41 -12.04 -18.41
CA LYS A 330 12.23 -10.80 -18.42
C LYS A 330 12.98 -10.56 -17.10
N ILE A 331 12.33 -10.80 -15.95
CA ILE A 331 12.90 -10.47 -14.62
C ILE A 331 13.05 -11.68 -13.70
N GLY A 332 12.77 -12.90 -14.20
CA GLY A 332 12.82 -14.13 -13.42
C GLY A 332 11.65 -14.26 -12.45
N ARG A 333 11.55 -15.43 -11.80
CA ARG A 333 10.51 -15.71 -10.82
C ARG A 333 10.67 -14.85 -9.58
N LYS A 334 9.59 -14.23 -9.14
CA LYS A 334 9.55 -13.32 -8.00
C LYS A 334 8.51 -13.78 -6.97
N SER A 335 8.67 -13.33 -5.73
CA SER A 335 7.72 -13.61 -4.66
C SER A 335 6.59 -12.59 -4.69
N VAL A 336 5.40 -13.06 -5.07
CA VAL A 336 4.19 -12.24 -5.19
C VAL A 336 3.08 -12.84 -4.34
N ILE A 337 2.30 -11.97 -3.70
CA ILE A 337 1.03 -12.28 -3.06
C ILE A 337 -0.07 -11.72 -3.97
N ALA A 338 -0.94 -12.59 -4.42
CA ALA A 338 -2.12 -12.22 -5.19
C ALA A 338 -3.27 -11.96 -4.21
N GLU A 339 -3.79 -10.74 -4.18
CA GLU A 339 -5.02 -10.47 -3.47
C GLU A 339 -6.20 -10.97 -4.32
N ASP A 340 -6.71 -12.14 -3.95
CA ASP A 340 -7.81 -12.87 -4.60
C ASP A 340 -9.02 -12.95 -3.68
N LEU A 341 -9.49 -11.78 -3.21
CA LEU A 341 -10.67 -11.63 -2.34
C LEU A 341 -11.89 -11.15 -3.14
N GLY A 342 -13.06 -11.18 -2.51
CA GLY A 342 -14.33 -10.76 -3.10
C GLY A 342 -14.94 -11.83 -4.04
N TYR A 343 -15.51 -11.42 -5.17
CA TYR A 343 -16.16 -12.33 -6.11
C TYR A 343 -15.15 -13.14 -6.93
N ILE A 344 -14.85 -14.37 -6.52
CA ILE A 344 -13.81 -15.22 -7.11
C ILE A 344 -14.41 -16.33 -7.98
N THR A 345 -14.05 -16.32 -9.27
CA THR A 345 -14.43 -17.34 -10.26
C THR A 345 -13.39 -18.46 -10.34
N ASP A 346 -13.74 -19.57 -10.99
CA ASP A 346 -12.79 -20.66 -11.22
C ASP A 346 -11.63 -20.25 -12.14
N THR A 347 -11.84 -19.27 -13.03
CA THR A 347 -10.79 -18.71 -13.89
C THR A 347 -9.77 -17.90 -13.08
N VAL A 348 -10.22 -17.12 -12.09
CA VAL A 348 -9.33 -16.41 -11.15
C VAL A 348 -8.52 -17.40 -10.32
N ARG A 349 -9.18 -18.45 -9.74
CA ARG A 349 -8.46 -19.51 -8.99
C ARG A 349 -7.40 -20.18 -9.86
N LYS A 350 -7.75 -20.46 -11.13
CA LYS A 350 -6.82 -21.01 -12.09
C LYS A 350 -5.66 -20.07 -12.39
N LEU A 351 -5.90 -18.77 -12.56
CA LEU A 351 -4.86 -17.77 -12.81
C LEU A 351 -3.86 -17.71 -11.63
N VAL A 352 -4.35 -17.68 -10.39
CA VAL A 352 -3.50 -17.70 -9.19
C VAL A 352 -2.69 -18.98 -9.11
N ALA A 353 -3.30 -20.13 -9.38
CA ALA A 353 -2.61 -21.43 -9.39
C ALA A 353 -1.54 -21.51 -10.47
N ASP A 354 -1.85 -21.11 -11.72
CA ASP A 354 -0.94 -21.15 -12.86
C ASP A 354 0.24 -20.18 -12.71
N SER A 355 0.02 -19.01 -12.09
CA SER A 355 1.09 -18.04 -11.80
C SER A 355 2.05 -18.54 -10.72
N GLY A 356 1.61 -19.47 -9.88
CA GLY A 356 2.34 -19.96 -8.72
C GLY A 356 2.49 -18.90 -7.60
N PHE A 357 1.73 -17.81 -7.66
CA PHE A 357 1.70 -16.78 -6.62
C PHE A 357 0.93 -17.28 -5.38
N MET A 358 1.20 -16.66 -4.25
CA MET A 358 0.48 -16.98 -3.01
C MET A 358 -0.87 -16.27 -3.01
N GLY A 359 -1.98 -17.03 -2.91
CA GLY A 359 -3.31 -16.45 -2.71
C GLY A 359 -3.51 -15.94 -1.28
N THR A 360 -4.57 -15.17 -1.07
CA THR A 360 -4.89 -14.52 0.21
C THR A 360 -6.03 -15.24 0.91
N LYS A 361 -5.92 -15.45 2.21
CA LYS A 361 -6.98 -16.00 3.07
C LYS A 361 -7.20 -15.09 4.28
N VAL A 362 -8.45 -14.71 4.52
CA VAL A 362 -8.87 -13.81 5.61
C VAL A 362 -9.77 -14.55 6.58
N LEU A 363 -9.39 -14.61 7.85
CA LEU A 363 -10.10 -15.38 8.86
C LEU A 363 -11.51 -14.86 9.12
N GLU A 364 -11.71 -13.55 9.17
CA GLU A 364 -13.02 -12.95 9.42
C GLU A 364 -14.09 -13.50 8.49
N PHE A 365 -13.79 -13.69 7.20
CA PHE A 365 -14.73 -14.24 6.22
C PHE A 365 -15.16 -15.69 6.48
N ALA A 366 -14.43 -16.42 7.33
CA ALA A 366 -14.80 -17.79 7.69
C ALA A 366 -16.08 -17.87 8.53
N PHE A 367 -16.38 -16.83 9.31
CA PHE A 367 -17.46 -16.83 10.30
C PHE A 367 -18.43 -15.70 10.11
N ASP A 368 -18.15 -14.73 9.24
CA ASP A 368 -19.01 -13.59 8.98
C ASP A 368 -20.25 -14.03 8.20
N THR A 369 -21.41 -13.91 8.83
CA THR A 369 -22.70 -14.27 8.22
C THR A 369 -23.21 -13.23 7.25
N ARG A 370 -22.60 -12.04 7.21
CA ARG A 370 -22.88 -10.99 6.22
C ARG A 370 -22.31 -11.37 4.84
N ASP A 371 -21.29 -12.23 4.80
CA ASP A 371 -20.73 -12.79 3.57
C ASP A 371 -21.36 -14.16 3.26
N THR A 372 -22.10 -14.25 2.17
CA THR A 372 -22.91 -15.43 1.82
C THR A 372 -22.23 -16.43 0.88
N GLY A 373 -21.00 -16.17 0.41
CA GLY A 373 -20.47 -16.90 -0.75
C GLY A 373 -19.36 -17.91 -0.49
N SER A 374 -18.40 -17.63 0.35
CA SER A 374 -17.11 -18.32 0.35
C SER A 374 -16.56 -18.71 1.73
N ALA A 375 -17.37 -18.60 2.78
CA ALA A 375 -16.96 -18.90 4.18
C ALA A 375 -16.14 -20.18 4.34
N ARG A 376 -16.50 -21.25 3.60
CA ARG A 376 -15.78 -22.53 3.67
C ARG A 376 -14.32 -22.43 3.24
N GLU A 377 -14.00 -21.61 2.24
CA GLU A 377 -12.63 -21.46 1.71
C GLU A 377 -11.72 -20.70 2.68
N TYR A 378 -12.32 -19.92 3.59
CA TYR A 378 -11.61 -19.15 4.60
C TYR A 378 -11.47 -19.87 5.94
N LEU A 379 -12.03 -21.06 6.10
CA LEU A 379 -11.81 -21.89 7.29
C LEU A 379 -10.34 -22.35 7.33
N PRO A 380 -9.57 -22.11 8.40
CA PRO A 380 -8.13 -22.37 8.45
C PRO A 380 -7.70 -23.79 8.09
N HIS A 381 -8.53 -24.80 8.36
CA HIS A 381 -8.22 -26.20 8.01
C HIS A 381 -8.30 -26.48 6.49
N ASN A 382 -8.90 -25.58 5.70
CA ASN A 382 -8.95 -25.67 4.25
C ASN A 382 -7.84 -24.88 3.53
N TYR A 383 -6.97 -24.19 4.28
CA TYR A 383 -5.89 -23.41 3.66
C TYR A 383 -4.87 -24.34 2.99
N ILE A 384 -4.57 -24.03 1.73
CA ILE A 384 -3.46 -24.67 1.00
C ILE A 384 -2.12 -24.11 1.49
N GLU A 385 -1.02 -24.82 1.26
CA GLU A 385 0.31 -24.36 1.65
C GLU A 385 0.69 -23.04 0.98
N ASN A 386 0.46 -22.92 -0.34
CA ASN A 386 0.84 -21.75 -1.12
C ASN A 386 -0.16 -20.58 -0.95
N CYS A 387 -0.37 -20.12 0.28
CA CYS A 387 -1.16 -18.94 0.56
C CYS A 387 -0.59 -18.12 1.72
N VAL A 388 -1.09 -16.89 1.85
CA VAL A 388 -0.89 -16.01 2.99
C VAL A 388 -2.19 -15.90 3.76
N ALA A 389 -2.16 -16.21 5.04
CA ALA A 389 -3.32 -16.11 5.92
C ALA A 389 -3.26 -14.83 6.75
N TYR A 390 -4.36 -14.12 6.80
CA TYR A 390 -4.57 -12.91 7.59
C TYR A 390 -5.69 -13.15 8.60
N THR A 391 -5.63 -12.48 9.75
CA THR A 391 -6.81 -12.31 10.61
C THR A 391 -7.83 -11.42 9.93
N GLY A 392 -7.43 -10.23 9.55
CA GLY A 392 -8.02 -9.24 8.68
C GLY A 392 -6.92 -8.50 7.93
N THR A 393 -7.25 -7.74 6.89
CA THR A 393 -6.35 -6.84 6.18
C THR A 393 -6.52 -5.39 6.70
N HIS A 394 -5.87 -4.41 6.08
CA HIS A 394 -6.08 -2.99 6.37
C HIS A 394 -7.49 -2.49 5.99
N ASP A 395 -8.23 -3.23 5.16
CA ASP A 395 -9.61 -2.92 4.75
C ASP A 395 -10.66 -3.54 5.66
N ASN A 396 -10.26 -4.54 6.44
CA ASN A 396 -11.13 -5.20 7.38
C ASN A 396 -11.28 -4.40 8.68
N GLU A 397 -12.19 -4.84 9.50
CA GLU A 397 -12.30 -4.42 10.91
C GLU A 397 -11.07 -4.92 11.69
N THR A 398 -10.84 -4.43 12.89
CA THR A 398 -9.94 -5.12 13.82
C THR A 398 -10.64 -6.36 14.36
N LEU A 399 -9.91 -7.41 14.78
CA LEU A 399 -10.55 -8.64 15.30
C LEU A 399 -11.53 -8.36 16.45
N VAL A 400 -11.19 -7.45 17.35
CA VAL A 400 -12.09 -7.07 18.44
C VAL A 400 -13.30 -6.30 17.93
N GLY A 401 -13.10 -5.36 16.98
CA GLY A 401 -14.19 -4.62 16.35
C GLY A 401 -15.11 -5.54 15.56
N TRP A 402 -14.54 -6.42 14.72
CA TRP A 402 -15.28 -7.43 13.98
C TRP A 402 -16.10 -8.34 14.92
N TRP A 403 -15.50 -8.81 16.02
CA TRP A 403 -16.21 -9.62 17.01
C TRP A 403 -17.40 -8.92 17.64
N GLN A 404 -17.31 -7.59 17.83
CA GLN A 404 -18.40 -6.78 18.37
C GLN A 404 -19.53 -6.59 17.34
N GLU A 405 -19.22 -6.56 16.06
CA GLU A 405 -20.16 -6.25 14.96
C GLU A 405 -20.84 -7.50 14.39
N ILE A 406 -20.23 -8.69 14.41
CA ILE A 406 -20.87 -9.91 13.90
C ILE A 406 -22.03 -10.33 14.79
N ASP A 407 -23.00 -11.02 14.19
CA ASP A 407 -24.16 -11.52 14.90
C ASP A 407 -23.85 -12.72 15.83
N ASP A 408 -24.83 -13.12 16.64
CA ASP A 408 -24.69 -14.23 17.56
C ASP A 408 -24.44 -15.57 16.86
N GLU A 409 -24.92 -15.73 15.62
CA GLU A 409 -24.69 -16.94 14.82
C GLU A 409 -23.20 -17.01 14.40
N GLY A 410 -22.62 -15.91 13.93
CA GLY A 410 -21.21 -15.81 13.59
C GLY A 410 -20.30 -16.05 14.78
N ARG A 411 -20.59 -15.39 15.93
CA ARG A 411 -19.89 -15.64 17.20
C ARG A 411 -19.95 -17.10 17.62
N LYS A 412 -21.13 -17.71 17.54
CA LYS A 412 -21.32 -19.12 17.86
C LYS A 412 -20.49 -20.02 16.94
N LYS A 413 -20.55 -19.81 15.61
CA LYS A 413 -19.75 -20.57 14.63
C LYS A 413 -18.27 -20.50 14.94
N ALA A 414 -17.76 -19.30 15.24
CA ALA A 414 -16.34 -19.09 15.58
C ALA A 414 -15.96 -19.83 16.87
N ARG A 415 -16.77 -19.74 17.93
CA ARG A 415 -16.51 -20.46 19.19
C ARG A 415 -16.57 -21.98 19.02
N ASP A 416 -17.57 -22.48 18.29
CA ASP A 416 -17.69 -23.92 17.99
C ASP A 416 -16.48 -24.42 17.22
N TYR A 417 -16.00 -23.65 16.22
CA TYR A 417 -14.80 -23.97 15.44
C TYR A 417 -13.52 -23.97 16.29
N LEU A 418 -13.38 -22.99 17.16
CA LEU A 418 -12.23 -22.86 18.06
C LEU A 418 -12.27 -23.90 19.21
N CYS A 419 -13.41 -24.51 19.46
CA CYS A 419 -13.71 -25.30 20.69
C CYS A 419 -13.42 -24.48 21.96
N ASP A 420 -13.67 -23.17 21.92
CA ASP A 420 -13.38 -22.23 23.00
C ASP A 420 -14.62 -21.42 23.37
N TYR A 421 -15.23 -21.79 24.48
CA TYR A 421 -16.44 -21.16 25.04
C TYR A 421 -16.15 -20.29 26.27
N TYR A 422 -14.90 -20.22 26.71
CA TYR A 422 -14.53 -19.64 28.00
C TYR A 422 -13.66 -18.41 27.88
N THR A 423 -12.94 -18.23 26.77
CA THR A 423 -12.14 -17.02 26.57
C THR A 423 -13.06 -15.79 26.61
N PRO A 424 -12.77 -14.79 27.47
CA PRO A 424 -13.52 -13.54 27.53
C PRO A 424 -13.56 -12.83 26.17
N GLU A 425 -14.63 -12.09 25.90
CA GLU A 425 -14.83 -11.45 24.59
C GLU A 425 -13.74 -10.41 24.25
N ASP A 426 -13.23 -9.70 25.24
CA ASP A 426 -12.12 -8.76 25.10
C ASP A 426 -10.77 -9.45 24.85
N LYS A 427 -10.68 -10.78 24.93
CA LYS A 427 -9.48 -11.59 24.67
C LYS A 427 -9.66 -12.60 23.53
N ILE A 428 -10.82 -12.58 22.84
CA ILE A 428 -11.15 -13.54 21.79
C ILE A 428 -10.18 -13.47 20.60
N TYR A 429 -9.53 -12.33 20.39
CA TYR A 429 -8.51 -12.18 19.36
C TYR A 429 -7.36 -13.16 19.51
N ILE A 430 -7.01 -13.59 20.72
CA ILE A 430 -5.90 -14.53 20.97
C ILE A 430 -6.16 -15.91 20.35
N PRO A 431 -7.26 -16.63 20.63
CA PRO A 431 -7.55 -17.91 19.97
C PRO A 431 -7.83 -17.75 18.47
N LEU A 432 -8.35 -16.59 18.00
CA LEU A 432 -8.54 -16.32 16.58
C LEU A 432 -7.19 -16.20 15.86
N ILE A 433 -6.22 -15.46 16.40
CA ILE A 433 -4.85 -15.42 15.89
C ILE A 433 -4.26 -16.85 15.90
N GLY A 434 -4.44 -17.60 16.98
CA GLY A 434 -4.02 -18.99 17.07
C GLY A 434 -4.60 -19.88 15.96
N ALA A 435 -5.81 -19.60 15.49
CA ALA A 435 -6.44 -20.38 14.43
C ALA A 435 -5.71 -20.25 13.09
N ILE A 436 -5.30 -19.04 12.68
CA ILE A 436 -4.50 -18.88 11.45
C ILE A 436 -3.07 -19.39 11.65
N MET A 437 -2.48 -19.19 12.82
CA MET A 437 -1.11 -19.63 13.11
C MET A 437 -0.95 -21.15 13.01
N ARG A 438 -1.94 -21.95 13.45
CA ARG A 438 -1.92 -23.42 13.31
C ARG A 438 -2.31 -23.93 11.92
N SER A 439 -2.74 -23.04 10.99
CA SER A 439 -3.15 -23.41 9.63
C SER A 439 -1.98 -23.93 8.78
N ASN A 440 -2.29 -24.40 7.58
CA ASN A 440 -1.27 -24.85 6.65
C ASN A 440 -0.65 -23.73 5.79
N ALA A 441 -1.13 -22.50 5.93
CA ALA A 441 -0.63 -21.35 5.17
C ALA A 441 0.89 -21.16 5.34
N LYS A 442 1.58 -20.87 4.25
CA LYS A 442 3.03 -20.62 4.24
C LYS A 442 3.42 -19.41 5.09
N ILE A 443 2.64 -18.33 4.98
CA ILE A 443 2.86 -17.10 5.73
C ILE A 443 1.58 -16.76 6.50
N CYS A 444 1.71 -16.34 7.75
CA CYS A 444 0.62 -15.73 8.51
C CYS A 444 0.97 -14.28 8.81
N ILE A 445 0.10 -13.36 8.44
CA ILE A 445 0.24 -11.93 8.70
C ILE A 445 -0.90 -11.47 9.60
N VAL A 446 -0.56 -10.79 10.69
CA VAL A 446 -1.52 -10.26 11.64
C VAL A 446 -1.35 -8.73 11.71
N PRO A 447 -2.42 -7.93 11.53
CA PRO A 447 -2.37 -6.50 11.83
C PRO A 447 -1.91 -6.25 13.27
N ILE A 448 -1.08 -5.24 13.47
CA ILE A 448 -0.61 -4.92 14.84
C ILE A 448 -1.76 -4.61 15.78
N GLN A 449 -2.84 -4.03 15.30
CA GLN A 449 -4.05 -3.73 16.06
C GLN A 449 -4.67 -4.97 16.69
N ASP A 450 -4.62 -6.11 15.98
CA ASP A 450 -5.17 -7.38 16.47
C ASP A 450 -4.32 -7.97 17.59
N TYR A 451 -2.99 -7.87 17.50
CA TYR A 451 -2.13 -8.25 18.63
C TYR A 451 -2.32 -7.36 19.85
N LEU A 452 -2.63 -6.07 19.63
CA LEU A 452 -2.91 -5.10 20.69
C LEU A 452 -4.34 -5.27 21.28
N GLY A 453 -5.21 -6.04 20.63
CA GLY A 453 -6.61 -6.23 21.05
C GLY A 453 -7.42 -4.92 20.95
N LEU A 454 -7.16 -4.10 19.93
CA LEU A 454 -7.82 -2.81 19.74
C LEU A 454 -9.14 -2.94 18.99
N ASP A 455 -10.09 -2.06 19.28
CA ASP A 455 -11.39 -1.99 18.61
C ASP A 455 -11.33 -1.20 17.27
N ASN A 456 -12.49 -1.04 16.61
CA ASN A 456 -12.63 -0.36 15.32
C ASN A 456 -12.23 1.13 15.32
N LYS A 457 -11.98 1.76 16.47
CA LYS A 457 -11.39 3.10 16.52
C LYS A 457 -9.97 3.12 15.93
N SER A 458 -9.29 1.97 15.96
CA SER A 458 -7.94 1.79 15.41
C SER A 458 -7.94 1.20 13.98
N ARG A 459 -9.09 1.04 13.35
CA ARG A 459 -9.22 0.55 11.98
C ARG A 459 -8.52 1.49 11.00
N MET A 460 -7.79 0.93 10.02
CA MET A 460 -7.04 1.71 9.04
C MET A 460 -7.91 2.27 7.94
N ASN A 461 -8.75 1.44 7.36
CA ASN A 461 -9.62 1.82 6.24
C ASN A 461 -11.02 1.22 6.38
N THR A 462 -12.02 2.04 6.07
CA THR A 462 -13.39 1.59 5.82
C THR A 462 -13.66 1.80 4.33
N PRO A 463 -13.71 0.74 3.52
CA PRO A 463 -13.95 0.84 2.09
C PRO A 463 -15.17 1.70 1.76
N SER A 464 -15.14 2.43 0.65
CA SER A 464 -16.20 3.35 0.20
C SER A 464 -16.46 4.54 1.12
N SER A 465 -15.57 4.87 2.06
CA SER A 465 -15.66 6.07 2.91
C SER A 465 -14.43 6.99 2.72
N VAL A 466 -14.60 8.29 3.02
CA VAL A 466 -13.57 9.31 2.87
C VAL A 466 -13.46 10.15 4.15
N GLY A 467 -12.24 10.57 4.51
CA GLY A 467 -11.97 11.59 5.54
C GLY A 467 -11.59 11.06 6.92
N SER A 468 -11.84 9.79 7.24
CA SER A 468 -11.49 9.17 8.52
C SER A 468 -10.43 8.08 8.42
N ASN A 469 -10.09 7.65 7.21
CA ASN A 469 -9.20 6.54 6.93
C ASN A 469 -7.70 6.93 6.99
N TRP A 470 -6.84 5.92 7.12
CA TRP A 470 -5.37 6.00 7.01
C TRP A 470 -4.68 6.83 8.10
N ARG A 471 -5.39 7.16 9.18
CA ARG A 471 -4.96 8.13 10.19
C ARG A 471 -4.39 7.51 11.46
N TRP A 472 -4.78 6.28 11.79
CA TRP A 472 -4.44 5.66 13.07
C TRP A 472 -2.92 5.48 13.24
N ARG A 473 -2.45 5.74 14.47
CA ARG A 473 -1.07 5.58 14.91
C ARG A 473 -1.01 4.87 16.26
N VAL A 474 0.01 4.03 16.44
CA VAL A 474 0.25 3.36 17.72
C VAL A 474 0.91 4.31 18.73
N ASP A 475 0.57 4.18 20.02
CA ASP A 475 1.39 4.76 21.11
C ASP A 475 2.66 3.93 21.27
N SER A 476 3.81 4.58 21.36
CA SER A 476 5.12 3.92 21.50
C SER A 476 5.19 2.97 22.71
N LYS A 477 4.40 3.19 23.75
CA LYS A 477 4.32 2.35 24.97
C LYS A 477 3.66 1.00 24.71
N GLU A 478 2.80 0.92 23.67
CA GLU A 478 2.09 -0.30 23.33
C GLU A 478 3.01 -1.33 22.68
N LEU A 479 4.05 -0.90 21.95
CA LEU A 479 5.09 -1.78 21.38
C LEU A 479 6.07 -2.22 22.48
N SER A 480 5.55 -2.80 23.54
CA SER A 480 6.32 -3.23 24.70
C SER A 480 7.12 -4.51 24.43
N LYS A 481 8.13 -4.75 25.29
CA LYS A 481 8.88 -6.00 25.27
C LYS A 481 7.99 -7.18 25.67
N THR A 482 7.07 -6.98 26.60
CA THR A 482 6.11 -8.02 27.02
C THR A 482 5.25 -8.48 25.84
N LEU A 483 4.72 -7.55 25.05
CA LEU A 483 3.95 -7.88 23.86
C LEU A 483 4.81 -8.65 22.84
N ALA A 484 6.07 -8.26 22.63
CA ALA A 484 6.98 -8.99 21.74
C ALA A 484 7.20 -10.43 22.21
N GLU A 485 7.38 -10.65 23.53
CA GLU A 485 7.53 -11.97 24.12
C GLU A 485 6.26 -12.83 23.95
N GLU A 486 5.07 -12.26 24.19
CA GLU A 486 3.78 -12.94 23.98
C GLU A 486 3.57 -13.34 22.51
N ILE A 487 3.88 -12.46 21.55
CA ILE A 487 3.81 -12.75 20.11
C ILE A 487 4.80 -13.86 19.74
N LYS A 488 6.01 -13.80 20.29
CA LYS A 488 7.03 -14.82 20.06
C LYS A 488 6.59 -16.18 20.56
N GLU A 489 5.97 -16.26 21.73
CA GLU A 489 5.44 -17.50 22.27
C GLU A 489 4.41 -18.16 21.33
N ILE A 490 3.50 -17.34 20.77
CA ILE A 490 2.52 -17.81 19.78
C ILE A 490 3.25 -18.30 18.51
N THR A 491 4.20 -17.52 18.02
CA THR A 491 4.95 -17.82 16.79
C THR A 491 5.77 -19.11 16.93
N VAL A 492 6.45 -19.30 18.05
CA VAL A 492 7.22 -20.51 18.36
C VAL A 492 6.31 -21.72 18.55
N ARG A 493 5.18 -21.56 19.27
CA ARG A 493 4.19 -22.63 19.52
C ARG A 493 3.71 -23.28 18.23
N TYR A 494 3.56 -22.50 17.16
CA TYR A 494 3.08 -22.98 15.87
C TYR A 494 4.20 -23.14 14.82
N GLU A 495 5.46 -23.18 15.26
CA GLU A 495 6.65 -23.41 14.42
C GLU A 495 6.76 -22.44 13.25
N ARG A 496 6.47 -21.14 13.50
CA ARG A 496 6.53 -20.05 12.49
C ARG A 496 7.68 -19.07 12.73
N CYS A 497 8.57 -19.41 13.64
CA CYS A 497 9.80 -18.68 13.93
C CYS A 497 10.98 -19.37 13.24
N ASN A 498 11.77 -18.63 12.44
CA ASN A 498 13.02 -19.12 11.85
C ASN A 498 14.16 -19.16 12.87
#